data_9bf0af432e7f7250c2d868088d1386e4
#
_entry.id   9bf0af432e7f7250c2d868088d1386e4
#
_cell.length_a   1.000
_cell.length_b   1.000
_cell.length_c   1.000
_cell.angle_alpha   90.00
_cell.angle_beta   90.00
_cell.angle_gamma   90.00
#
_symmetry.space_group_name_H-M   'P 1'
#
loop_
_entity.id
_entity.type
_entity.pdbx_description
1 polymer ?
#
loop_
_entity_poly.entity_id
_entity_poly.type
_entity_poly.pdbx_seq_one_letter_code
_entity_poly.pdbx_strand_id
1 'polypeptide(L)'
;MLEKFLPRIEFESYDDFKKNYTVNIPENFNFGFDIVDGWAKEKPENRALVWCNDHNEEKVFTFEDMSKLSNRAANFFASKGIKKGSVVMLILRRRWEYWVCATGLIKLGAIVVPGTLQLTKKDIAYRANAANIEMFVCLNDAYVVEQMELAKEQAPCIKHIALVDNTEREGWINFNKELMEQSDVFERPTGDAATKNTDIMQIYFTSGTTGMPKMVCHNYMHPLGHIVTAKYWQRVQENKLHMSVSDSGWAKFGWGKIYGQWICGATIFCYDMDKFIPANLLAVIEKYKLTTFCAPPTMYRFMLQEKVEDYDLSSVEQWCTAGEALNPEVFDRWEELTGKKIASGFGQTEGTVLIACFEWFEAKPGTLGKPSPIYDLRLLNDKGEDCENGEEGEIVICGLDKQPPVGLFVGYYKDEEMTKEALGSGSYNLKDVAWRDNMGYHWFVGRHDDVIKCSGYRIGPFEVESALVEHPAVVECAITAAPDPIRGQVVKATVVLAKGYTPSDELIKELQNHVKKATAPYKYPRIVEFVDELPKTLGGKIKRAQIRNEDATK
;
A
#
# COMPACT_ATOMS: atom_id res chain seq x y z
N MET A 1 -10.71 21.56 9.42
CA MET A 1 -9.42 21.17 8.80
C MET A 1 -9.53 20.91 7.30
N LEU A 2 -10.43 20.03 6.82
CA LEU A 2 -10.59 19.72 5.38
C LEU A 2 -10.90 20.95 4.51
N GLU A 3 -11.69 21.89 5.02
CA GLU A 3 -12.06 23.15 4.34
C GLU A 3 -10.87 24.03 3.94
N LYS A 4 -9.70 23.81 4.57
CA LYS A 4 -8.45 24.49 4.19
C LYS A 4 -7.91 23.99 2.84
N PHE A 5 -8.21 22.72 2.51
CA PHE A 5 -7.65 22.02 1.36
C PHE A 5 -8.67 21.75 0.27
N LEU A 6 -9.95 21.63 0.63
CA LEU A 6 -11.04 21.36 -0.31
C LEU A 6 -12.00 22.54 -0.36
N PRO A 7 -12.13 23.20 -1.52
CA PRO A 7 -13.15 24.26 -1.71
C PRO A 7 -14.57 23.71 -1.58
N ARG A 8 -14.75 22.43 -1.89
CA ARG A 8 -15.99 21.69 -1.77
C ARG A 8 -15.72 20.29 -1.21
N ILE A 9 -16.47 19.88 -0.20
CA ILE A 9 -16.29 18.59 0.48
C ILE A 9 -17.37 17.58 0.09
N GLU A 10 -18.63 18.03 -0.08
CA GLU A 10 -19.75 17.15 -0.38
C GLU A 10 -20.16 17.26 -1.85
N PHE A 11 -20.44 16.12 -2.49
CA PHE A 11 -20.82 16.02 -3.90
C PHE A 11 -22.11 15.21 -4.05
N GLU A 12 -22.94 15.58 -5.04
CA GLU A 12 -24.26 14.96 -5.24
C GLU A 12 -24.19 13.62 -5.97
N SER A 13 -23.14 13.40 -6.78
CA SER A 13 -22.94 12.20 -7.59
C SER A 13 -21.47 11.99 -7.90
N TYR A 14 -21.14 10.82 -8.43
CA TYR A 14 -19.79 10.53 -8.92
C TYR A 14 -19.36 11.48 -10.06
N ASP A 15 -20.28 11.84 -10.95
CA ASP A 15 -19.96 12.76 -12.06
C ASP A 15 -19.71 14.17 -11.53
N ASP A 16 -20.47 14.62 -10.54
CA ASP A 16 -20.24 15.87 -9.82
C ASP A 16 -18.89 15.85 -9.11
N PHE A 17 -18.57 14.78 -8.39
CA PHE A 17 -17.27 14.55 -7.75
C PHE A 17 -16.13 14.60 -8.77
N LYS A 18 -16.23 13.83 -9.84
CA LYS A 18 -15.20 13.74 -10.89
C LYS A 18 -14.93 15.10 -11.55
N LYS A 19 -15.98 15.89 -11.76
CA LYS A 19 -15.91 17.17 -12.45
C LYS A 19 -15.41 18.31 -11.55
N ASN A 20 -15.80 18.33 -10.29
CA ASN A 20 -15.68 19.50 -9.41
C ASN A 20 -14.71 19.31 -8.23
N TYR A 21 -14.12 18.11 -8.08
CA TYR A 21 -13.13 17.88 -7.04
C TYR A 21 -11.83 18.62 -7.37
N THR A 22 -11.41 19.48 -6.46
CA THR A 22 -10.13 20.19 -6.57
C THR A 22 -9.47 20.27 -5.20
N VAL A 23 -8.14 20.37 -5.19
CA VAL A 23 -7.35 20.50 -3.96
C VAL A 23 -6.62 21.83 -3.95
N ASN A 24 -6.84 22.63 -2.92
CA ASN A 24 -6.04 23.81 -2.63
C ASN A 24 -4.72 23.38 -2.02
N ILE A 25 -3.63 23.78 -2.64
CA ILE A 25 -2.27 23.46 -2.18
C ILE A 25 -1.69 24.72 -1.53
N PRO A 26 -1.54 24.74 -0.18
CA PRO A 26 -0.88 25.87 0.48
C PRO A 26 0.57 26.00 0.04
N GLU A 27 1.06 27.22 0.02
CA GLU A 27 2.49 27.46 -0.19
C GLU A 27 3.29 26.83 0.98
N ASN A 28 4.36 26.12 0.65
CA ASN A 28 5.24 25.46 1.63
C ASN A 28 4.51 24.53 2.60
N PHE A 29 3.50 23.77 2.10
CA PHE A 29 2.78 22.81 2.90
C PHE A 29 3.73 21.84 3.61
N ASN A 30 3.46 21.60 4.90
CA ASN A 30 4.19 20.63 5.71
C ASN A 30 3.21 19.87 6.59
N PHE A 31 3.06 18.58 6.34
CA PHE A 31 2.11 17.71 7.03
C PHE A 31 2.23 17.77 8.56
N GLY A 32 3.44 17.84 9.09
CA GLY A 32 3.67 17.89 10.53
C GLY A 32 3.10 19.18 11.17
N PHE A 33 3.35 20.33 10.55
CA PHE A 33 2.88 21.62 11.07
C PHE A 33 1.42 21.92 10.68
N ASP A 34 1.06 21.69 9.43
CA ASP A 34 -0.25 22.14 8.92
C ASP A 34 -1.38 21.19 9.31
N ILE A 35 -1.07 19.89 9.52
CA ILE A 35 -2.05 18.87 9.92
C ILE A 35 -1.92 18.51 11.39
N VAL A 36 -0.78 17.97 11.83
CA VAL A 36 -0.63 17.45 13.21
C VAL A 36 -0.72 18.59 14.22
N ASP A 37 0.08 19.64 14.06
CA ASP A 37 0.02 20.82 14.94
C ASP A 37 -1.25 21.63 14.71
N GLY A 38 -1.81 21.60 13.48
CA GLY A 38 -3.10 22.20 13.18
C GLY A 38 -4.23 21.60 14.01
N TRP A 39 -4.33 20.27 14.08
CA TRP A 39 -5.30 19.58 14.91
C TRP A 39 -5.00 19.76 16.41
N ALA A 40 -3.73 19.73 16.83
CA ALA A 40 -3.34 20.00 18.21
C ALA A 40 -3.79 21.41 18.69
N LYS A 41 -3.86 22.38 17.77
CA LYS A 41 -4.40 23.71 18.06
C LYS A 41 -5.93 23.77 18.07
N GLU A 42 -6.57 23.10 17.08
CA GLU A 42 -8.03 23.21 16.88
C GLU A 42 -8.81 22.32 17.86
N LYS A 43 -8.31 21.07 18.07
CA LYS A 43 -8.96 20.03 18.88
C LYS A 43 -7.90 19.15 19.56
N PRO A 44 -7.17 19.68 20.55
CA PRO A 44 -6.03 18.99 21.19
C PRO A 44 -6.39 17.62 21.72
N GLU A 45 -7.59 17.46 22.29
CA GLU A 45 -8.09 16.23 22.92
C GLU A 45 -8.54 15.14 21.92
N ASN A 46 -8.70 15.47 20.63
CA ASN A 46 -9.07 14.46 19.65
C ASN A 46 -7.97 13.41 19.55
N ARG A 47 -8.38 12.14 19.58
CA ARG A 47 -7.46 11.01 19.47
C ARG A 47 -6.85 10.96 18.06
N ALA A 48 -5.53 10.95 17.99
CA ALA A 48 -4.79 10.77 16.74
C ALA A 48 -4.49 9.30 16.47
N LEU A 49 -4.06 8.56 17.52
CA LEU A 49 -3.63 7.17 17.40
C LEU A 49 -4.07 6.38 18.63
N VAL A 50 -4.65 5.22 18.40
CA VAL A 50 -4.83 4.15 19.38
C VAL A 50 -3.98 2.97 18.93
N TRP A 51 -3.03 2.57 19.74
CA TRP A 51 -2.11 1.49 19.49
C TRP A 51 -2.28 0.38 20.53
N CYS A 52 -2.31 -0.88 20.10
CA CYS A 52 -2.27 -2.04 20.98
C CYS A 52 -1.45 -3.18 20.35
N ASN A 53 -1.07 -4.17 21.16
CA ASN A 53 -0.32 -5.35 20.72
C ASN A 53 -0.86 -6.65 21.32
N ASP A 54 -0.24 -7.79 20.96
CA ASP A 54 -0.58 -9.12 21.47
C ASP A 54 -0.20 -9.34 22.95
N HIS A 55 0.56 -8.41 23.55
CA HIS A 55 1.02 -8.48 24.93
C HIS A 55 0.16 -7.67 25.91
N ASN A 56 -1.06 -7.27 25.49
CA ASN A 56 -2.00 -6.46 26.27
C ASN A 56 -1.48 -5.05 26.61
N GLU A 57 -0.51 -4.55 25.86
CA GLU A 57 -0.14 -3.15 25.94
C GLU A 57 -1.08 -2.31 25.07
N GLU A 58 -1.49 -1.17 25.60
CA GLU A 58 -2.33 -0.20 24.91
C GLU A 58 -1.81 1.22 25.15
N LYS A 59 -1.80 2.03 24.11
CA LYS A 59 -1.48 3.45 24.17
C LYS A 59 -2.46 4.25 23.35
N VAL A 60 -2.93 5.35 23.92
CA VAL A 60 -3.79 6.32 23.24
C VAL A 60 -3.05 7.64 23.18
N PHE A 61 -2.94 8.20 21.99
CA PHE A 61 -2.31 9.50 21.76
C PHE A 61 -3.33 10.46 21.17
N THR A 62 -3.41 11.65 21.76
CA THR A 62 -4.15 12.78 21.19
C THR A 62 -3.32 13.47 20.11
N PHE A 63 -3.93 14.41 19.35
CA PHE A 63 -3.16 15.25 18.44
C PHE A 63 -2.18 16.16 19.19
N GLU A 64 -2.50 16.59 20.42
CA GLU A 64 -1.56 17.33 21.27
C GLU A 64 -0.33 16.47 21.62
N ASP A 65 -0.54 15.21 22.01
CA ASP A 65 0.56 14.28 22.29
C ASP A 65 1.43 14.06 21.05
N MET A 66 0.81 13.82 19.90
CA MET A 66 1.53 13.61 18.65
C MET A 66 2.31 14.85 18.21
N SER A 67 1.76 16.05 18.41
CA SER A 67 2.47 17.31 18.17
C SER A 67 3.72 17.42 19.05
N LYS A 68 3.58 17.25 20.37
CA LYS A 68 4.70 17.31 21.33
C LYS A 68 5.75 16.24 21.04
N LEU A 69 5.34 15.00 20.84
CA LEU A 69 6.27 13.88 20.55
C LEU A 69 7.01 14.07 19.21
N SER A 70 6.32 14.53 18.17
CA SER A 70 6.97 14.81 16.89
C SER A 70 7.91 16.02 16.94
N ASN A 71 7.66 17.01 17.80
CA ASN A 71 8.59 18.10 18.07
C ASN A 71 9.86 17.58 18.75
N ARG A 72 9.71 16.71 19.78
CA ARG A 72 10.85 16.03 20.41
C ARG A 72 11.64 15.22 19.40
N ALA A 73 10.97 14.50 18.49
CA ALA A 73 11.62 13.72 17.44
C ALA A 73 12.39 14.63 16.46
N ALA A 74 11.82 15.75 16.03
CA ALA A 74 12.52 16.71 15.17
C ALA A 74 13.79 17.25 15.85
N ASN A 75 13.71 17.63 17.13
CA ASN A 75 14.88 18.04 17.91
C ASN A 75 15.91 16.91 18.09
N PHE A 76 15.46 15.68 18.35
CA PHE A 76 16.32 14.50 18.43
C PHE A 76 17.11 14.29 17.14
N PHE A 77 16.43 14.26 15.99
CA PHE A 77 17.09 14.09 14.70
C PHE A 77 18.06 15.24 14.41
N ALA A 78 17.66 16.48 14.67
CA ALA A 78 18.53 17.65 14.52
C ALA A 78 19.79 17.55 15.39
N SER A 79 19.69 17.06 16.65
CA SER A 79 20.83 16.85 17.55
C SER A 79 21.85 15.81 17.03
N LYS A 80 21.40 14.90 16.14
CA LYS A 80 22.25 13.92 15.45
C LYS A 80 22.80 14.44 14.12
N GLY A 81 22.60 15.72 13.81
CA GLY A 81 23.07 16.33 12.57
C GLY A 81 22.19 16.04 11.35
N ILE A 82 21.02 15.42 11.54
CA ILE A 82 20.01 15.26 10.48
C ILE A 82 19.39 16.62 10.20
N LYS A 83 19.22 16.94 8.93
CA LYS A 83 18.71 18.23 8.46
C LYS A 83 17.86 18.06 7.21
N LYS A 84 17.33 19.15 6.68
CA LYS A 84 16.61 19.16 5.41
C LYS A 84 17.37 18.41 4.32
N GLY A 85 16.71 17.44 3.69
CA GLY A 85 17.27 16.58 2.63
C GLY A 85 18.09 15.39 3.12
N SER A 86 18.43 15.29 4.42
CA SER A 86 19.03 14.07 5.00
C SER A 86 18.05 12.90 4.88
N VAL A 87 18.55 11.70 4.62
CA VAL A 87 17.73 10.50 4.41
C VAL A 87 17.79 9.60 5.64
N VAL A 88 16.62 9.25 6.19
CA VAL A 88 16.49 8.42 7.38
C VAL A 88 15.56 7.24 7.10
N MET A 89 16.02 6.01 7.41
CA MET A 89 15.20 4.80 7.26
C MET A 89 14.59 4.38 8.60
N LEU A 90 13.28 4.05 8.54
CA LEU A 90 12.50 3.58 9.68
C LEU A 90 12.11 2.11 9.49
N ILE A 91 12.65 1.20 10.31
CA ILE A 91 12.34 -0.23 10.32
C ILE A 91 11.57 -0.53 11.61
N LEU A 92 10.28 -0.14 11.65
CA LEU A 92 9.49 -0.05 12.88
C LEU A 92 8.20 -0.86 12.88
N ARG A 93 7.98 -1.70 11.84
CA ARG A 93 6.77 -2.54 11.74
C ARG A 93 5.49 -1.70 11.94
N ARG A 94 4.78 -1.93 13.03
CA ARG A 94 3.54 -1.25 13.42
C ARG A 94 3.67 -0.55 14.78
N ARG A 95 4.90 -0.22 15.19
CA ARG A 95 5.19 0.48 16.44
C ARG A 95 4.70 1.91 16.37
N TRP A 96 4.15 2.42 17.49
CA TRP A 96 3.66 3.81 17.58
C TRP A 96 4.77 4.86 17.34
N GLU A 97 6.02 4.52 17.60
CA GLU A 97 7.19 5.36 17.35
C GLU A 97 7.35 5.71 15.85
N TYR A 98 6.77 4.91 14.93
CA TYR A 98 6.82 5.23 13.52
C TYR A 98 6.19 6.59 13.19
N TRP A 99 4.99 6.86 13.74
CA TRP A 99 4.29 8.13 13.51
C TRP A 99 5.04 9.31 14.10
N VAL A 100 5.65 9.13 15.27
CA VAL A 100 6.48 10.13 15.96
C VAL A 100 7.71 10.45 15.12
N CYS A 101 8.46 9.44 14.70
CA CYS A 101 9.65 9.59 13.85
C CYS A 101 9.32 10.22 12.50
N ALA A 102 8.33 9.68 11.78
CA ALA A 102 7.96 10.14 10.44
C ALA A 102 7.51 11.62 10.48
N THR A 103 6.65 11.98 11.44
CA THR A 103 6.18 13.37 11.58
C THR A 103 7.32 14.32 11.98
N GLY A 104 8.21 13.90 12.89
CA GLY A 104 9.37 14.71 13.28
C GLY A 104 10.34 14.94 12.11
N LEU A 105 10.63 13.92 11.31
CA LEU A 105 11.45 14.04 10.10
C LEU A 105 10.81 14.95 9.06
N ILE A 106 9.49 14.85 8.85
CA ILE A 106 8.74 15.74 7.95
C ILE A 106 8.82 17.19 8.42
N LYS A 107 8.67 17.46 9.74
CA LYS A 107 8.85 18.82 10.30
C LYS A 107 10.24 19.37 10.04
N LEU A 108 11.26 18.54 10.21
CA LEU A 108 12.66 18.91 10.00
C LEU A 108 13.03 19.09 8.53
N GLY A 109 12.25 18.57 7.60
CA GLY A 109 12.55 18.58 6.17
C GLY A 109 13.42 17.40 5.71
N ALA A 110 13.61 16.39 6.55
CA ALA A 110 14.34 15.17 6.20
C ALA A 110 13.47 14.20 5.40
N ILE A 111 14.09 13.33 4.63
CA ILE A 111 13.44 12.37 3.76
C ILE A 111 13.20 11.07 4.53
N VAL A 112 11.94 10.65 4.61
CA VAL A 112 11.53 9.41 5.27
C VAL A 112 11.65 8.24 4.31
N VAL A 113 12.32 7.16 4.74
CA VAL A 113 12.39 5.89 3.99
C VAL A 113 11.81 4.77 4.86
N PRO A 114 10.61 4.27 4.56
CA PRO A 114 10.07 3.12 5.27
C PRO A 114 10.82 1.83 4.91
N GLY A 115 11.10 0.99 5.90
CA GLY A 115 11.71 -0.32 5.75
C GLY A 115 10.91 -1.43 6.44
N THR A 116 10.88 -2.61 5.82
CA THR A 116 10.27 -3.82 6.43
C THR A 116 11.28 -4.55 7.31
N LEU A 117 10.80 -5.29 8.31
CA LEU A 117 11.64 -6.15 9.17
C LEU A 117 12.39 -7.26 8.43
N GLN A 118 11.93 -7.62 7.23
CA GLN A 118 12.45 -8.75 6.46
C GLN A 118 13.70 -8.40 5.63
N LEU A 119 14.22 -7.17 5.77
CA LEU A 119 15.40 -6.74 5.02
C LEU A 119 16.64 -7.55 5.46
N THR A 120 17.31 -8.15 4.47
CA THR A 120 18.60 -8.80 4.68
C THR A 120 19.73 -7.76 4.74
N LYS A 121 20.90 -8.16 5.23
CA LYS A 121 22.11 -7.31 5.19
C LYS A 121 22.40 -6.71 3.80
N LYS A 122 22.16 -7.51 2.73
CA LYS A 122 22.33 -7.08 1.35
C LYS A 122 21.33 -5.99 0.97
N ASP A 123 20.06 -6.16 1.38
CA ASP A 123 19.01 -5.18 1.12
C ASP A 123 19.27 -3.86 1.86
N ILE A 124 19.70 -3.94 3.11
CA ILE A 124 20.03 -2.77 3.94
C ILE A 124 21.21 -2.01 3.36
N ALA A 125 22.32 -2.72 3.06
CA ALA A 125 23.51 -2.11 2.50
C ALA A 125 23.25 -1.45 1.13
N TYR A 126 22.49 -2.15 0.25
CA TYR A 126 22.09 -1.58 -1.04
C TYR A 126 21.30 -0.29 -0.86
N ARG A 127 20.24 -0.31 -0.04
CA ARG A 127 19.36 0.85 0.17
C ARG A 127 20.11 2.01 0.82
N ALA A 128 20.95 1.71 1.81
CA ALA A 128 21.77 2.71 2.47
C ALA A 128 22.67 3.45 1.47
N ASN A 129 23.41 2.72 0.66
CA ASN A 129 24.33 3.30 -0.33
C ASN A 129 23.57 4.01 -1.48
N ALA A 130 22.51 3.41 -2.01
CA ALA A 130 21.75 3.98 -3.14
C ALA A 130 21.07 5.30 -2.76
N ALA A 131 20.42 5.36 -1.58
CA ALA A 131 19.74 6.56 -1.11
C ALA A 131 20.64 7.48 -0.26
N ASN A 132 21.86 7.08 0.07
CA ASN A 132 22.74 7.77 1.02
C ASN A 132 22.06 7.96 2.39
N ILE A 133 21.57 6.85 2.98
CA ILE A 133 20.85 6.88 4.25
C ILE A 133 21.83 7.13 5.38
N GLU A 134 21.64 8.24 6.11
CA GLU A 134 22.55 8.67 7.17
C GLU A 134 22.21 8.07 8.53
N MET A 135 20.93 7.74 8.76
CA MET A 135 20.46 7.22 10.03
C MET A 135 19.38 6.14 9.84
N PHE A 136 19.42 5.14 10.72
CA PHE A 136 18.37 4.12 10.85
C PHE A 136 17.72 4.21 12.23
N VAL A 137 16.41 4.07 12.28
CA VAL A 137 15.66 3.84 13.53
C VAL A 137 14.98 2.49 13.41
N CYS A 138 15.33 1.57 14.28
CA CYS A 138 14.97 0.16 14.18
C CYS A 138 14.18 -0.32 15.40
N LEU A 139 13.32 -1.31 15.18
CA LEU A 139 12.76 -2.13 16.23
C LEU A 139 13.88 -2.99 16.86
N ASN A 140 13.82 -3.21 18.17
CA ASN A 140 14.70 -4.14 18.89
C ASN A 140 14.25 -5.59 18.64
N ASP A 141 14.43 -6.03 17.40
CA ASP A 141 14.18 -7.39 16.94
C ASP A 141 15.53 -8.06 16.64
N ALA A 142 15.73 -9.30 17.12
CA ALA A 142 17.01 -10.00 17.00
C ALA A 142 17.51 -10.12 15.56
N TYR A 143 16.60 -10.41 14.62
CA TYR A 143 16.94 -10.51 13.20
C TYR A 143 17.32 -9.15 12.61
N VAL A 144 16.53 -8.10 12.88
CA VAL A 144 16.80 -6.73 12.37
C VAL A 144 18.15 -6.24 12.89
N VAL A 145 18.42 -6.44 14.16
CA VAL A 145 19.70 -6.03 14.80
C VAL A 145 20.88 -6.75 14.16
N GLU A 146 20.80 -8.08 13.98
CA GLU A 146 21.84 -8.88 13.33
C GLU A 146 22.09 -8.40 11.89
N GLN A 147 21.01 -8.22 11.09
CA GLN A 147 21.15 -7.78 9.71
C GLN A 147 21.74 -6.36 9.60
N MET A 148 21.40 -5.47 10.53
CA MET A 148 21.98 -4.11 10.60
C MET A 148 23.46 -4.13 10.92
N GLU A 149 23.90 -4.90 11.92
CA GLU A 149 25.33 -5.02 12.28
C GLU A 149 26.15 -5.53 11.09
N LEU A 150 25.65 -6.55 10.40
CA LEU A 150 26.31 -7.11 9.21
C LEU A 150 26.30 -6.16 8.00
N ALA A 151 25.29 -5.29 7.88
CA ALA A 151 25.18 -4.33 6.78
C ALA A 151 26.06 -3.10 6.97
N LYS A 152 26.28 -2.67 8.21
CA LYS A 152 27.02 -1.44 8.57
C LYS A 152 28.42 -1.40 7.95
N GLU A 153 29.12 -2.53 7.93
CA GLU A 153 30.46 -2.65 7.34
C GLU A 153 30.47 -2.36 5.83
N GLN A 154 29.33 -2.59 5.14
CA GLN A 154 29.17 -2.43 3.70
C GLN A 154 28.48 -1.09 3.31
N ALA A 155 28.10 -0.27 4.29
CA ALA A 155 27.37 0.97 4.09
C ALA A 155 27.95 2.12 4.93
N PRO A 156 29.10 2.71 4.52
CA PRO A 156 29.81 3.74 5.28
C PRO A 156 29.04 5.06 5.40
N CYS A 157 27.95 5.24 4.65
CA CYS A 157 27.06 6.40 4.79
C CYS A 157 26.24 6.38 6.08
N ILE A 158 26.08 5.23 6.73
CA ILE A 158 25.35 5.10 7.99
C ILE A 158 26.16 5.71 9.14
N LYS A 159 25.69 6.85 9.65
CA LYS A 159 26.32 7.56 10.76
C LYS A 159 25.75 7.17 12.12
N HIS A 160 24.42 6.92 12.16
CA HIS A 160 23.68 6.69 13.38
C HIS A 160 22.70 5.52 13.24
N ILE A 161 22.61 4.69 14.28
CA ILE A 161 21.61 3.64 14.39
C ILE A 161 20.94 3.77 15.77
N ALA A 162 19.62 3.84 15.78
CA ALA A 162 18.82 3.96 17.01
C ALA A 162 17.86 2.78 17.15
N LEU A 163 17.63 2.34 18.38
CA LEU A 163 16.60 1.36 18.74
C LEU A 163 15.42 2.03 19.43
N VAL A 164 14.22 1.63 19.03
CA VAL A 164 13.01 1.94 19.80
C VAL A 164 12.83 0.84 20.83
N ASP A 165 12.81 1.18 22.04
CA ASP A 165 12.45 0.59 23.32
C ASP A 165 13.41 1.13 24.40
N ASN A 166 13.40 0.56 25.58
CA ASN A 166 14.26 1.00 26.68
C ASN A 166 15.51 0.13 26.86
N THR A 167 15.89 -0.64 25.81
CA THR A 167 17.07 -1.51 25.88
C THR A 167 18.33 -0.73 25.53
N GLU A 168 19.32 -0.75 26.41
CA GLU A 168 20.66 -0.21 26.15
C GLU A 168 21.46 -1.24 25.33
N ARG A 169 22.08 -0.78 24.24
CA ARG A 169 22.96 -1.58 23.39
C ARG A 169 24.17 -0.76 23.01
N GLU A 170 25.36 -1.32 23.18
CA GLU A 170 26.62 -0.67 22.84
C GLU A 170 26.67 -0.31 21.34
N GLY A 171 27.01 0.92 21.05
CA GLY A 171 27.09 1.45 19.67
C GLY A 171 25.74 1.82 19.04
N TRP A 172 24.63 1.68 19.77
CA TRP A 172 23.30 2.05 19.34
C TRP A 172 22.72 3.13 20.24
N ILE A 173 21.92 4.01 19.65
CA ILE A 173 21.22 5.08 20.35
C ILE A 173 19.91 4.51 20.94
N ASN A 174 19.63 4.77 22.20
CA ASN A 174 18.32 4.49 22.79
C ASN A 174 17.35 5.62 22.41
N PHE A 175 16.54 5.38 21.37
CA PHE A 175 15.64 6.40 20.82
C PHE A 175 14.65 6.91 21.87
N ASN A 176 13.95 6.02 22.57
CA ASN A 176 12.88 6.41 23.49
C ASN A 176 13.41 7.23 24.67
N LYS A 177 14.59 6.90 25.19
CA LYS A 177 15.24 7.65 26.25
C LYS A 177 15.64 9.05 25.79
N GLU A 178 16.41 9.12 24.72
CA GLU A 178 16.90 10.40 24.20
C GLU A 178 15.77 11.29 23.63
N LEU A 179 14.69 10.69 23.10
CA LEU A 179 13.50 11.41 22.67
C LEU A 179 12.91 12.23 23.83
N MET A 180 12.79 11.63 25.02
CA MET A 180 12.17 12.28 26.18
C MET A 180 13.05 13.37 26.81
N GLU A 181 14.33 13.38 26.49
CA GLU A 181 15.27 14.43 26.90
C GLU A 181 15.16 15.70 26.02
N GLN A 182 14.53 15.60 24.84
CA GLN A 182 14.39 16.73 23.92
C GLN A 182 13.26 17.67 24.30
N SER A 183 13.36 18.93 23.86
CA SER A 183 12.26 19.91 23.95
C SER A 183 11.04 19.44 23.15
N ASP A 184 9.85 19.65 23.68
CA ASP A 184 8.57 19.42 22.99
C ASP A 184 8.11 20.64 22.17
N VAL A 185 8.98 21.64 22.04
CA VAL A 185 8.81 22.80 21.16
C VAL A 185 9.80 22.69 20.01
N PHE A 186 9.30 22.76 18.79
CA PHE A 186 10.11 22.83 17.57
C PHE A 186 9.49 23.86 16.64
N GLU A 187 10.21 24.95 16.41
CA GLU A 187 9.75 26.04 15.54
C GLU A 187 9.81 25.61 14.06
N ARG A 188 8.80 26.04 13.28
CA ARG A 188 8.79 25.79 11.83
C ARG A 188 10.00 26.47 11.19
N PRO A 189 10.87 25.72 10.50
CA PRO A 189 12.04 26.28 9.85
C PRO A 189 11.67 27.34 8.81
N THR A 190 12.50 28.37 8.71
CA THR A 190 12.35 29.48 7.76
C THR A 190 13.56 29.63 6.82
N GLY A 191 13.48 30.46 5.79
CA GLY A 191 14.57 30.66 4.85
C GLY A 191 14.92 29.37 4.09
N ASP A 192 16.22 29.06 3.96
CA ASP A 192 16.69 27.89 3.22
C ASP A 192 16.37 26.56 3.91
N ALA A 193 16.13 26.58 5.22
CA ALA A 193 15.70 25.39 5.97
C ALA A 193 14.21 25.09 5.83
N ALA A 194 13.39 26.04 5.35
CA ALA A 194 11.96 25.82 5.12
C ALA A 194 11.74 24.75 4.04
N THR A 195 10.77 23.88 4.27
CA THR A 195 10.33 22.90 3.27
C THR A 195 9.53 23.57 2.17
N LYS A 196 9.77 23.13 0.92
CA LYS A 196 8.99 23.54 -0.25
C LYS A 196 8.10 22.40 -0.71
N ASN A 197 7.00 22.70 -1.35
CA ASN A 197 6.09 21.69 -1.91
C ASN A 197 6.77 20.70 -2.86
N THR A 198 7.83 21.14 -3.55
CA THR A 198 8.61 20.33 -4.51
C THR A 198 9.74 19.51 -3.86
N ASP A 199 10.06 19.75 -2.58
CA ASP A 199 11.08 18.97 -1.89
C ASP A 199 10.61 17.51 -1.75
N ILE A 200 11.55 16.56 -1.80
CA ILE A 200 11.26 15.15 -1.58
C ILE A 200 11.00 14.95 -0.08
N MET A 201 9.81 14.44 0.25
CA MET A 201 9.40 14.10 1.61
C MET A 201 9.66 12.63 1.93
N GLN A 202 9.44 11.75 0.95
CA GLN A 202 9.46 10.31 1.18
C GLN A 202 9.99 9.54 -0.04
N ILE A 203 10.71 8.45 0.23
CA ILE A 203 11.16 7.49 -0.78
C ILE A 203 10.66 6.10 -0.41
N TYR A 204 9.98 5.44 -1.34
CA TYR A 204 9.63 4.03 -1.23
C TYR A 204 10.50 3.18 -2.13
N PHE A 205 11.08 2.12 -1.56
CA PHE A 205 11.75 1.08 -2.35
C PHE A 205 10.73 0.06 -2.84
N THR A 206 10.59 -0.08 -4.16
CA THR A 206 9.68 -1.04 -4.79
C THR A 206 10.44 -2.15 -5.49
N SER A 207 9.86 -3.35 -5.55
CA SER A 207 10.43 -4.44 -6.35
C SER A 207 10.36 -4.10 -7.84
N GLY A 208 11.52 -3.85 -8.44
CA GLY A 208 11.63 -3.69 -9.90
C GLY A 208 11.50 -5.04 -10.62
N THR A 209 11.00 -5.03 -11.84
CA THR A 209 10.95 -6.21 -12.72
C THR A 209 12.34 -6.65 -13.21
N THR A 210 13.35 -5.78 -13.10
CA THR A 210 14.71 -5.95 -13.66
C THR A 210 15.82 -6.21 -12.64
N GLY A 211 15.49 -6.42 -11.34
CA GLY A 211 16.49 -6.81 -10.34
C GLY A 211 16.50 -5.97 -9.07
N MET A 212 17.17 -4.81 -9.05
CA MET A 212 17.28 -4.02 -7.82
C MET A 212 16.06 -3.13 -7.60
N PRO A 213 15.66 -2.86 -6.32
CA PRO A 213 14.51 -2.02 -6.02
C PRO A 213 14.64 -0.60 -6.57
N LYS A 214 13.54 -0.10 -7.19
CA LYS A 214 13.42 1.30 -7.61
C LYS A 214 13.12 2.20 -6.41
N MET A 215 13.57 3.43 -6.45
CA MET A 215 13.36 4.44 -5.39
C MET A 215 12.31 5.46 -5.82
N VAL A 216 11.05 5.19 -5.52
CA VAL A 216 9.90 6.06 -5.86
C VAL A 216 9.86 7.26 -4.93
N CYS A 217 9.91 8.48 -5.50
CA CYS A 217 9.94 9.73 -4.74
C CYS A 217 8.57 10.40 -4.67
N HIS A 218 8.20 10.81 -3.46
CA HIS A 218 7.04 11.67 -3.22
C HIS A 218 7.45 12.97 -2.55
N ASN A 219 6.84 14.06 -3.01
CA ASN A 219 7.09 15.40 -2.49
C ASN A 219 6.14 15.76 -1.33
N TYR A 220 6.27 16.97 -0.78
CA TYR A 220 5.46 17.45 0.33
C TYR A 220 3.96 17.59 0.00
N MET A 221 3.55 17.59 -1.26
CA MET A 221 2.14 17.62 -1.65
C MET A 221 1.45 16.24 -1.59
N HIS A 222 2.23 15.15 -1.55
CA HIS A 222 1.73 13.79 -1.57
C HIS A 222 0.62 13.50 -0.53
N PRO A 223 0.71 13.96 0.74
CA PRO A 223 -0.35 13.77 1.72
C PRO A 223 -1.71 14.29 1.29
N LEU A 224 -1.75 15.41 0.54
CA LEU A 224 -3.01 16.01 0.06
C LEU A 224 -3.73 15.11 -0.97
N GLY A 225 -3.00 14.36 -1.78
CA GLY A 225 -3.56 13.36 -2.70
C GLY A 225 -4.30 12.24 -1.97
N HIS A 226 -3.94 11.97 -0.72
CA HIS A 226 -4.61 10.96 0.10
C HIS A 226 -5.95 11.39 0.70
N ILE A 227 -6.39 12.63 0.51
CA ILE A 227 -7.74 13.05 0.92
C ILE A 227 -8.78 12.19 0.19
N VAL A 228 -8.61 11.93 -1.12
CA VAL A 228 -9.53 11.04 -1.86
C VAL A 228 -9.50 9.63 -1.30
N THR A 229 -8.31 9.11 -0.97
CA THR A 229 -8.15 7.78 -0.37
C THR A 229 -8.94 7.65 0.93
N ALA A 230 -8.80 8.61 1.84
CA ALA A 230 -9.36 8.54 3.18
C ALA A 230 -10.85 8.96 3.24
N LYS A 231 -11.18 10.16 2.70
CA LYS A 231 -12.53 10.72 2.82
C LYS A 231 -13.53 9.97 1.96
N TYR A 232 -13.22 9.69 0.67
CA TYR A 232 -14.22 9.26 -0.31
C TYR A 232 -14.20 7.76 -0.61
N TRP A 233 -13.05 7.08 -0.42
CA TRP A 233 -12.98 5.63 -0.57
C TRP A 233 -13.08 4.90 0.77
N GLN A 234 -12.20 5.22 1.74
CA GLN A 234 -12.24 4.58 3.06
C GLN A 234 -13.34 5.15 3.97
N ARG A 235 -13.90 6.31 3.62
CA ARG A 235 -15.01 7.01 4.32
C ARG A 235 -14.71 7.25 5.79
N VAL A 236 -13.44 7.59 6.10
CA VAL A 236 -13.04 7.89 7.47
C VAL A 236 -13.71 9.18 7.95
N GLN A 237 -14.00 9.23 9.24
CA GLN A 237 -14.68 10.34 9.89
C GLN A 237 -13.83 10.88 11.05
N GLU A 238 -13.97 12.17 11.33
CA GLU A 238 -13.30 12.82 12.46
C GLU A 238 -13.57 12.09 13.77
N ASN A 239 -12.51 11.85 14.55
CA ASN A 239 -12.52 11.18 15.86
C ASN A 239 -13.14 9.77 15.87
N LYS A 240 -13.31 9.13 14.71
CA LYS A 240 -13.72 7.73 14.56
C LYS A 240 -12.53 6.84 14.26
N LEU A 241 -12.60 5.57 14.68
CA LEU A 241 -11.51 4.62 14.58
C LEU A 241 -11.41 4.01 13.17
N HIS A 242 -10.29 4.24 12.51
CA HIS A 242 -9.94 3.61 11.24
C HIS A 242 -8.76 2.66 11.41
N MET A 243 -8.91 1.43 10.92
CA MET A 243 -7.82 0.47 10.84
C MET A 243 -7.53 0.07 9.40
N SER A 244 -6.28 0.22 8.99
CA SER A 244 -5.76 -0.40 7.78
C SER A 244 -4.68 -1.42 8.14
N VAL A 245 -4.81 -2.66 7.67
CA VAL A 245 -3.83 -3.72 7.96
C VAL A 245 -2.69 -3.62 6.95
N SER A 246 -1.61 -3.00 7.39
CA SER A 246 -0.39 -2.82 6.63
C SER A 246 0.80 -2.64 7.57
N ASP A 247 1.97 -3.09 7.12
CA ASP A 247 3.25 -2.85 7.77
C ASP A 247 3.85 -1.53 7.29
N SER A 248 4.59 -0.83 8.16
CA SER A 248 5.16 0.48 7.83
C SER A 248 6.17 0.47 6.69
N GLY A 249 6.76 -0.67 6.37
CA GLY A 249 7.69 -0.83 5.26
C GLY A 249 7.07 -0.73 3.85
N TRP A 250 5.74 -0.59 3.75
CA TRP A 250 5.00 -0.57 2.49
C TRP A 250 4.25 0.73 2.25
N ALA A 251 4.15 1.16 0.98
CA ALA A 251 3.41 2.36 0.60
C ALA A 251 1.94 2.33 1.06
N LYS A 252 1.32 1.14 1.13
CA LYS A 252 -0.04 0.96 1.64
C LYS A 252 -0.22 1.46 3.08
N PHE A 253 0.84 1.53 3.87
CA PHE A 253 0.79 2.15 5.20
C PHE A 253 0.49 3.66 5.11
N GLY A 254 1.15 4.37 4.19
CA GLY A 254 0.86 5.78 3.92
C GLY A 254 -0.57 6.01 3.43
N TRP A 255 -1.12 5.06 2.67
CA TRP A 255 -2.49 5.13 2.16
C TRP A 255 -3.55 5.01 3.26
N GLY A 256 -3.30 4.20 4.28
CA GLY A 256 -4.32 3.82 5.24
C GLY A 256 -4.04 4.18 6.70
N LYS A 257 -2.86 4.69 7.02
CA LYS A 257 -2.47 4.83 8.44
C LYS A 257 -1.77 6.12 8.80
N ILE A 258 -1.76 7.15 7.94
CA ILE A 258 -1.09 8.39 8.31
C ILE A 258 -1.71 9.62 7.63
N TYR A 259 -1.60 9.77 6.31
CA TYR A 259 -1.81 11.04 5.64
C TYR A 259 -3.27 11.48 5.58
N GLY A 260 -4.05 10.88 4.71
CA GLY A 260 -5.44 11.26 4.49
C GLY A 260 -6.30 11.10 5.74
N GLN A 261 -6.02 10.08 6.55
CA GLN A 261 -6.75 9.80 7.79
C GLN A 261 -6.59 10.96 8.78
N TRP A 262 -5.38 11.45 8.99
CA TRP A 262 -5.14 12.58 9.89
C TRP A 262 -5.60 13.91 9.29
N ILE A 263 -5.53 14.08 7.95
CA ILE A 263 -6.14 15.27 7.33
C ILE A 263 -7.65 15.30 7.60
N CYS A 264 -8.31 14.15 7.55
CA CYS A 264 -9.74 14.02 7.90
C CYS A 264 -10.02 14.05 9.41
N GLY A 265 -9.00 14.07 10.26
CA GLY A 265 -9.15 14.04 11.73
C GLY A 265 -9.58 12.69 12.28
N ALA A 266 -9.43 11.60 11.52
CA ALA A 266 -9.73 10.26 12.00
C ALA A 266 -8.71 9.79 13.01
N THR A 267 -9.15 8.98 13.97
CA THR A 267 -8.27 8.26 14.88
C THR A 267 -7.75 7.02 14.18
N ILE A 268 -6.44 6.94 13.99
CA ILE A 268 -5.81 5.72 13.46
C ILE A 268 -5.82 4.67 14.56
N PHE A 269 -6.34 3.48 14.23
CA PHE A 269 -6.20 2.32 15.09
C PHE A 269 -5.09 1.41 14.56
N CYS A 270 -4.13 1.06 15.39
CA CYS A 270 -3.00 0.22 15.04
C CYS A 270 -2.89 -0.98 15.98
N TYR A 271 -3.14 -2.16 15.43
CA TYR A 271 -2.87 -3.43 16.09
C TYR A 271 -1.49 -3.95 15.66
N ASP A 272 -0.54 -3.93 16.59
CA ASP A 272 0.82 -4.43 16.39
C ASP A 272 0.89 -5.93 16.74
N MET A 273 0.28 -6.73 15.88
CA MET A 273 0.25 -8.19 16.00
C MET A 273 1.63 -8.80 15.70
N ASP A 274 2.06 -9.78 16.47
CA ASP A 274 3.28 -10.53 16.22
C ASP A 274 3.10 -11.47 15.03
N LYS A 275 1.95 -12.15 14.98
CA LYS A 275 1.53 -13.01 13.89
C LYS A 275 0.07 -12.74 13.54
N PHE A 276 -0.25 -12.81 12.26
CA PHE A 276 -1.63 -12.71 11.83
C PHE A 276 -2.41 -13.96 12.26
N ILE A 277 -3.40 -13.77 13.14
CA ILE A 277 -4.38 -14.76 13.58
C ILE A 277 -5.75 -14.17 13.31
N PRO A 278 -6.56 -14.74 12.39
CA PRO A 278 -7.84 -14.15 11.96
C PRO A 278 -8.80 -13.91 13.12
N ALA A 279 -8.95 -14.88 14.02
CA ALA A 279 -9.81 -14.77 15.20
C ALA A 279 -9.43 -13.59 16.12
N ASN A 280 -8.12 -13.35 16.33
CA ASN A 280 -7.65 -12.22 17.13
C ASN A 280 -8.00 -10.89 16.45
N LEU A 281 -7.87 -10.82 15.13
CA LEU A 281 -8.21 -9.60 14.38
C LEU A 281 -9.71 -9.30 14.45
N LEU A 282 -10.57 -10.32 14.30
CA LEU A 282 -12.03 -10.18 14.45
C LEU A 282 -12.39 -9.69 15.86
N ALA A 283 -11.80 -10.30 16.90
CA ALA A 283 -11.99 -9.87 18.29
C ALA A 283 -11.54 -8.43 18.56
N VAL A 284 -10.45 -7.98 17.93
CA VAL A 284 -9.98 -6.59 18.02
C VAL A 284 -10.96 -5.63 17.35
N ILE A 285 -11.49 -5.96 16.17
CA ILE A 285 -12.49 -5.14 15.47
C ILE A 285 -13.73 -4.96 16.36
N GLU A 286 -14.22 -6.04 16.96
CA GLU A 286 -15.35 -6.03 17.88
C GLU A 286 -15.06 -5.23 19.15
N LYS A 287 -13.96 -5.54 19.84
CA LYS A 287 -13.58 -4.92 21.13
C LYS A 287 -13.50 -3.40 21.03
N TYR A 288 -12.83 -2.89 19.99
CA TYR A 288 -12.59 -1.45 19.84
C TYR A 288 -13.69 -0.73 19.06
N LYS A 289 -14.68 -1.45 18.54
CA LYS A 289 -15.78 -0.88 17.75
C LYS A 289 -15.27 -0.04 16.60
N LEU A 290 -14.41 -0.64 15.78
CA LEU A 290 -13.83 0.04 14.61
C LEU A 290 -14.96 0.50 13.67
N THR A 291 -14.80 1.70 13.10
CA THR A 291 -15.82 2.26 12.19
C THR A 291 -15.49 2.04 10.72
N THR A 292 -14.22 2.01 10.38
CA THR A 292 -13.78 1.73 9.00
C THR A 292 -12.56 0.81 9.01
N PHE A 293 -12.53 -0.13 8.07
CA PHE A 293 -11.51 -1.17 8.03
C PHE A 293 -11.00 -1.40 6.60
N CYS A 294 -9.68 -1.53 6.43
CA CYS A 294 -9.04 -1.83 5.15
C CYS A 294 -7.98 -2.93 5.32
N ALA A 295 -8.12 -4.01 4.55
CA ALA A 295 -7.16 -5.12 4.55
C ALA A 295 -6.95 -5.68 3.13
N PRO A 296 -5.85 -6.41 2.86
CA PRO A 296 -5.70 -7.16 1.61
C PRO A 296 -6.79 -8.24 1.46
N PRO A 297 -7.18 -8.62 0.24
CA PRO A 297 -8.12 -9.72 -0.03
C PRO A 297 -7.77 -11.02 0.68
N THR A 298 -6.48 -11.35 0.73
CA THR A 298 -5.98 -12.53 1.43
C THR A 298 -6.40 -12.58 2.91
N MET A 299 -6.43 -11.45 3.61
CA MET A 299 -6.87 -11.42 5.02
C MET A 299 -8.37 -11.67 5.17
N TYR A 300 -9.20 -11.12 4.28
CA TYR A 300 -10.64 -11.43 4.27
C TYR A 300 -10.88 -12.92 4.05
N ARG A 301 -10.15 -13.55 3.12
CA ARG A 301 -10.24 -14.98 2.86
C ARG A 301 -9.90 -15.83 4.09
N PHE A 302 -8.89 -15.43 4.87
CA PHE A 302 -8.56 -16.12 6.12
C PHE A 302 -9.59 -15.85 7.23
N MET A 303 -10.12 -14.62 7.34
CA MET A 303 -11.20 -14.33 8.29
C MET A 303 -12.46 -15.13 7.99
N LEU A 304 -12.78 -15.40 6.71
CA LEU A 304 -13.91 -16.25 6.32
C LEU A 304 -13.73 -17.74 6.67
N GLN A 305 -12.56 -18.17 7.11
CA GLN A 305 -12.35 -19.52 7.66
C GLN A 305 -12.74 -19.62 9.14
N GLU A 306 -12.93 -18.49 9.80
CA GLU A 306 -13.47 -18.39 11.16
C GLU A 306 -15.00 -18.28 11.13
N LYS A 307 -15.63 -18.43 12.29
CA LYS A 307 -17.07 -18.17 12.47
C LYS A 307 -17.28 -16.66 12.64
N VAL A 308 -17.31 -15.93 11.52
CA VAL A 308 -17.46 -14.47 11.50
C VAL A 308 -18.72 -14.01 12.22
N GLU A 309 -19.79 -14.81 12.17
CA GLU A 309 -21.08 -14.57 12.83
C GLU A 309 -21.02 -14.56 14.37
N ASP A 310 -19.95 -15.10 14.96
CA ASP A 310 -19.75 -15.08 16.42
C ASP A 310 -19.24 -13.72 16.93
N TYR A 311 -18.89 -12.78 16.02
CA TYR A 311 -18.34 -11.45 16.35
C TYR A 311 -19.32 -10.34 15.98
N ASP A 312 -19.47 -9.33 16.86
CA ASP A 312 -20.24 -8.12 16.56
C ASP A 312 -19.41 -7.12 15.73
N LEU A 313 -19.52 -7.24 14.40
CA LEU A 313 -18.86 -6.36 13.44
C LEU A 313 -19.74 -5.19 12.98
N SER A 314 -20.90 -4.97 13.59
CA SER A 314 -21.91 -3.97 13.18
C SER A 314 -21.39 -2.53 13.22
N SER A 315 -20.38 -2.26 14.06
CA SER A 315 -19.72 -0.95 14.16
C SER A 315 -18.98 -0.53 12.89
N VAL A 316 -18.55 -1.49 12.06
CA VAL A 316 -17.80 -1.18 10.84
C VAL A 316 -18.77 -0.68 9.77
N GLU A 317 -18.71 0.59 9.44
CA GLU A 317 -19.54 1.24 8.43
C GLU A 317 -19.01 1.03 7.01
N GLN A 318 -17.67 0.89 6.85
CA GLN A 318 -17.02 0.72 5.56
C GLN A 318 -15.90 -0.33 5.61
N TRP A 319 -16.04 -1.36 4.78
CA TRP A 319 -15.02 -2.35 4.50
C TRP A 319 -14.30 -2.01 3.21
N CYS A 320 -12.97 -2.01 3.23
CA CYS A 320 -12.14 -1.69 2.07
C CYS A 320 -11.08 -2.75 1.82
N THR A 321 -10.71 -2.91 0.56
CA THR A 321 -9.60 -3.77 0.18
C THR A 321 -8.73 -3.13 -0.90
N ALA A 322 -7.42 -3.38 -0.84
CA ALA A 322 -6.47 -2.97 -1.86
C ALA A 322 -5.19 -3.82 -1.82
N GLY A 323 -4.42 -3.74 -2.91
CA GLY A 323 -3.11 -4.39 -3.04
C GLY A 323 -3.13 -5.62 -3.92
N GLU A 324 -4.26 -6.30 -3.99
CA GLU A 324 -4.56 -7.43 -4.86
C GLU A 324 -5.99 -7.27 -5.39
N ALA A 325 -6.35 -7.98 -6.45
CA ALA A 325 -7.73 -8.02 -6.89
C ALA A 325 -8.56 -8.90 -5.94
N LEU A 326 -9.78 -8.46 -5.62
CA LEU A 326 -10.69 -9.16 -4.73
C LEU A 326 -11.43 -10.26 -5.48
N ASN A 327 -11.35 -11.50 -4.99
CA ASN A 327 -12.12 -12.62 -5.54
C ASN A 327 -13.62 -12.38 -5.31
N PRO A 328 -14.48 -12.60 -6.34
CA PRO A 328 -15.92 -12.47 -6.23
C PRO A 328 -16.55 -13.28 -5.09
N GLU A 329 -16.13 -14.52 -4.86
CA GLU A 329 -16.62 -15.37 -3.79
C GLU A 329 -16.37 -14.76 -2.39
N VAL A 330 -15.18 -14.20 -2.18
CA VAL A 330 -14.86 -13.53 -0.90
C VAL A 330 -15.74 -12.30 -0.70
N PHE A 331 -16.02 -11.56 -1.78
CA PHE A 331 -16.93 -10.40 -1.74
C PHE A 331 -18.35 -10.82 -1.34
N ASP A 332 -18.91 -11.80 -2.06
CA ASP A 332 -20.30 -12.25 -1.85
C ASP A 332 -20.47 -12.87 -0.45
N ARG A 333 -19.53 -13.71 -0.03
CA ARG A 333 -19.57 -14.34 1.29
C ARG A 333 -19.42 -13.34 2.43
N TRP A 334 -18.59 -12.31 2.25
CA TRP A 334 -18.44 -11.25 3.25
C TRP A 334 -19.74 -10.43 3.38
N GLU A 335 -20.37 -10.11 2.26
CA GLU A 335 -21.68 -9.42 2.24
C GLU A 335 -22.76 -10.25 2.92
N GLU A 336 -22.85 -11.55 2.66
CA GLU A 336 -23.82 -12.45 3.33
C GLU A 336 -23.67 -12.41 4.87
N LEU A 337 -22.43 -12.44 5.37
CA LEU A 337 -22.17 -12.53 6.82
C LEU A 337 -22.28 -11.19 7.53
N THR A 338 -21.89 -10.09 6.88
CA THR A 338 -21.82 -8.78 7.53
C THR A 338 -22.92 -7.81 7.10
N GLY A 339 -23.67 -8.14 6.04
CA GLY A 339 -24.65 -7.25 5.41
C GLY A 339 -24.03 -6.05 4.68
N LYS A 340 -22.69 -6.03 4.48
CA LYS A 340 -21.98 -4.90 3.89
C LYS A 340 -20.93 -5.36 2.86
N LYS A 341 -20.84 -4.60 1.78
CA LYS A 341 -19.92 -4.85 0.66
C LYS A 341 -18.51 -4.37 0.97
N ILE A 342 -17.52 -5.02 0.35
CA ILE A 342 -16.13 -4.60 0.40
C ILE A 342 -15.85 -3.64 -0.76
N ALA A 343 -15.46 -2.40 -0.47
CA ALA A 343 -15.08 -1.41 -1.48
C ALA A 343 -13.63 -1.62 -1.93
N SER A 344 -13.44 -2.02 -3.18
CA SER A 344 -12.11 -2.16 -3.78
C SER A 344 -11.45 -0.81 -4.00
N GLY A 345 -10.12 -0.77 -3.86
CA GLY A 345 -9.27 0.35 -4.23
C GLY A 345 -8.01 -0.14 -4.93
N PHE A 346 -7.69 0.48 -6.06
CA PHE A 346 -6.54 0.13 -6.89
C PHE A 346 -5.58 1.30 -7.00
N GLY A 347 -4.29 0.99 -7.03
CA GLY A 347 -3.22 1.92 -7.29
C GLY A 347 -1.84 1.28 -7.10
N GLN A 348 -0.83 2.10 -7.22
CA GLN A 348 0.58 1.70 -7.15
C GLN A 348 1.33 2.56 -6.13
N THR A 349 2.58 2.21 -5.85
CA THR A 349 3.46 3.02 -5.00
C THR A 349 3.68 4.42 -5.58
N GLU A 350 3.64 4.53 -6.89
CA GLU A 350 3.83 5.76 -7.65
C GLU A 350 2.66 6.76 -7.51
N GLY A 351 1.53 6.35 -6.95
CA GLY A 351 0.36 7.22 -6.79
C GLY A 351 -0.41 7.01 -5.49
N THR A 352 -1.55 7.70 -5.37
CA THR A 352 -2.55 7.43 -4.35
C THR A 352 -3.61 6.48 -4.92
N VAL A 353 -4.84 6.45 -4.38
CA VAL A 353 -5.91 5.66 -4.98
C VAL A 353 -6.24 6.16 -6.39
N LEU A 354 -6.07 5.29 -7.40
CA LEU A 354 -6.25 5.60 -8.82
C LEU A 354 -7.65 5.25 -9.31
N ILE A 355 -8.16 4.10 -8.87
CA ILE A 355 -9.51 3.60 -9.17
C ILE A 355 -10.07 3.03 -7.87
N ALA A 356 -11.32 3.33 -7.53
CA ALA A 356 -11.94 2.79 -6.33
C ALA A 356 -13.46 2.70 -6.43
N CYS A 357 -14.05 1.92 -5.51
CA CYS A 357 -15.49 1.94 -5.26
C CYS A 357 -15.81 3.08 -4.31
N PHE A 358 -16.23 4.21 -4.86
CA PHE A 358 -16.68 5.39 -4.11
C PHE A 358 -18.14 5.27 -3.68
N GLU A 359 -18.60 6.16 -2.80
CA GLU A 359 -19.93 6.07 -2.16
C GLU A 359 -21.13 6.27 -3.10
N TRP A 360 -20.96 6.87 -4.27
CA TRP A 360 -22.06 7.21 -5.19
C TRP A 360 -22.50 6.08 -6.10
N PHE A 361 -21.89 4.92 -6.01
CA PHE A 361 -22.25 3.75 -6.79
C PHE A 361 -21.92 2.46 -6.06
N GLU A 362 -22.63 1.43 -6.42
CA GLU A 362 -22.53 0.14 -5.74
C GLU A 362 -21.22 -0.57 -6.09
N ALA A 363 -20.53 -1.10 -5.06
CA ALA A 363 -19.41 -2.00 -5.28
C ALA A 363 -19.91 -3.32 -5.90
N LYS A 364 -19.20 -3.83 -6.91
CA LYS A 364 -19.52 -5.09 -7.59
C LYS A 364 -18.40 -6.10 -7.40
N PRO A 365 -18.71 -7.41 -7.31
CA PRO A 365 -17.69 -8.47 -7.21
C PRO A 365 -16.65 -8.37 -8.35
N GLY A 366 -15.35 -8.40 -8.04
CA GLY A 366 -14.27 -8.40 -9.02
C GLY A 366 -13.94 -7.07 -9.70
N THR A 367 -14.70 -5.99 -9.46
CA THR A 367 -14.40 -4.67 -10.02
C THR A 367 -13.35 -3.91 -9.23
N LEU A 368 -12.60 -3.05 -9.93
CA LEU A 368 -11.76 -2.03 -9.29
C LEU A 368 -12.57 -0.79 -8.87
N GLY A 369 -13.75 -0.55 -9.47
CA GLY A 369 -14.55 0.67 -9.32
C GLY A 369 -14.40 1.64 -10.49
N LYS A 370 -14.37 2.96 -10.18
CA LYS A 370 -14.24 4.03 -11.16
C LYS A 370 -13.03 4.91 -10.85
N PRO A 371 -12.49 5.65 -11.86
CA PRO A 371 -11.31 6.49 -11.68
C PRO A 371 -11.45 7.56 -10.58
N SER A 372 -10.35 7.81 -9.87
CA SER A 372 -10.21 8.93 -8.95
C SER A 372 -10.27 10.27 -9.72
N PRO A 373 -10.88 11.32 -9.17
CA PRO A 373 -10.99 12.63 -9.82
C PRO A 373 -9.64 13.35 -9.95
N ILE A 374 -8.63 12.93 -9.21
CA ILE A 374 -7.30 13.57 -9.23
C ILE A 374 -6.60 13.35 -10.57
N TYR A 375 -6.89 12.22 -11.25
CA TYR A 375 -6.12 11.75 -12.40
C TYR A 375 -6.94 11.76 -13.69
N ASP A 376 -6.35 12.26 -14.80
CA ASP A 376 -6.85 11.98 -16.16
C ASP A 376 -6.42 10.56 -16.53
N LEU A 377 -7.17 9.58 -15.99
CA LEU A 377 -6.89 8.16 -16.19
C LEU A 377 -7.65 7.65 -17.40
N ARG A 378 -6.91 7.02 -18.32
CA ARG A 378 -7.43 6.44 -19.57
C ARG A 378 -7.02 4.99 -19.72
N LEU A 379 -7.77 4.24 -20.52
CA LEU A 379 -7.37 2.94 -21.02
C LEU A 379 -6.94 3.12 -22.47
N LEU A 380 -5.67 2.82 -22.77
CA LEU A 380 -5.12 2.98 -24.11
C LEU A 380 -4.83 1.60 -24.73
N ASN A 381 -5.26 1.42 -25.98
CA ASN A 381 -4.99 0.22 -26.75
C ASN A 381 -3.54 0.21 -27.32
N ASP A 382 -3.18 -0.85 -28.06
CA ASP A 382 -1.83 -1.01 -28.63
C ASP A 382 -1.46 0.08 -29.66
N LYS A 383 -2.42 0.88 -30.12
CA LYS A 383 -2.20 2.02 -31.01
C LYS A 383 -2.04 3.35 -30.25
N GLY A 384 -2.23 3.34 -28.92
CA GLY A 384 -2.24 4.54 -28.09
C GLY A 384 -3.55 5.34 -28.15
N GLU A 385 -4.63 4.73 -28.63
CA GLU A 385 -5.97 5.32 -28.70
C GLU A 385 -6.80 4.92 -27.47
N ASP A 386 -7.79 5.75 -27.11
CA ASP A 386 -8.73 5.43 -26.02
C ASP A 386 -9.54 4.16 -26.37
N CYS A 387 -9.57 3.20 -25.46
CA CYS A 387 -10.33 1.97 -25.61
C CYS A 387 -11.83 2.21 -25.58
N GLU A 388 -12.56 1.48 -26.44
CA GLU A 388 -14.01 1.34 -26.36
C GLU A 388 -14.42 0.53 -25.12
N ASN A 389 -15.72 0.59 -24.76
CA ASN A 389 -16.24 -0.24 -23.67
C ASN A 389 -16.12 -1.73 -24.03
N GLY A 390 -15.58 -2.53 -23.12
CA GLY A 390 -15.29 -3.95 -23.34
C GLY A 390 -13.93 -4.23 -24.00
N GLU A 391 -13.22 -3.21 -24.49
CA GLU A 391 -11.86 -3.35 -25.03
C GLU A 391 -10.83 -3.30 -23.90
N GLU A 392 -9.84 -4.20 -23.95
CA GLU A 392 -8.72 -4.23 -23.02
C GLU A 392 -7.65 -3.22 -23.43
N GLY A 393 -7.15 -2.45 -22.46
CA GLY A 393 -6.06 -1.50 -22.66
C GLY A 393 -5.21 -1.30 -21.42
N GLU A 394 -4.05 -0.67 -21.62
CA GLU A 394 -3.18 -0.27 -20.53
C GLU A 394 -3.76 0.93 -19.80
N ILE A 395 -3.65 0.91 -18.47
CA ILE A 395 -4.05 2.04 -17.62
C ILE A 395 -2.96 3.11 -17.69
N VAL A 396 -3.31 4.30 -18.18
CA VAL A 396 -2.39 5.42 -18.37
C VAL A 396 -2.94 6.68 -17.70
N ILE A 397 -2.09 7.39 -16.96
CA ILE A 397 -2.39 8.74 -16.45
C ILE A 397 -1.86 9.74 -17.46
N CYS A 398 -2.75 10.58 -18.02
CA CYS A 398 -2.44 11.55 -19.06
C CYS A 398 -2.33 12.99 -18.51
N GLY A 399 -1.84 13.92 -19.33
CA GLY A 399 -1.86 15.36 -19.06
C GLY A 399 -0.84 15.85 -18.03
N LEU A 400 0.25 15.09 -17.80
CA LEU A 400 1.29 15.43 -16.82
C LEU A 400 2.13 16.65 -17.21
N ASP A 401 2.13 17.02 -18.50
CA ASP A 401 2.79 18.19 -19.05
C ASP A 401 2.13 19.51 -18.67
N LYS A 402 0.84 19.49 -18.33
CA LYS A 402 0.08 20.67 -17.92
C LYS A 402 0.25 20.97 -16.44
N GLN A 403 -0.14 20.03 -15.61
CA GLN A 403 0.00 20.09 -14.15
C GLN A 403 0.04 18.66 -13.60
N PRO A 404 1.17 18.23 -13.02
CA PRO A 404 1.23 16.92 -12.36
C PRO A 404 0.18 16.82 -11.27
N PRO A 405 -0.60 15.73 -11.22
CA PRO A 405 -1.64 15.56 -10.21
C PRO A 405 -1.05 15.40 -8.81
N VAL A 406 -1.73 15.95 -7.83
CA VAL A 406 -1.35 15.85 -6.42
C VAL A 406 -1.36 14.38 -6.01
N GLY A 407 -0.29 13.91 -5.40
CA GLY A 407 -0.18 12.52 -4.95
C GLY A 407 0.48 11.57 -5.95
N LEU A 408 0.71 11.99 -7.21
CA LEU A 408 1.57 11.25 -8.13
C LEU A 408 3.04 11.41 -7.70
N PHE A 409 3.85 10.37 -7.92
CA PHE A 409 5.29 10.44 -7.66
C PHE A 409 5.96 11.49 -8.55
N VAL A 410 7.11 12.01 -8.09
CA VAL A 410 7.84 13.05 -8.84
C VAL A 410 9.03 12.49 -9.63
N GLY A 411 9.25 11.19 -9.57
CA GLY A 411 10.31 10.50 -10.28
C GLY A 411 10.98 9.42 -9.42
N TYR A 412 12.07 8.88 -9.94
CA TYR A 412 12.91 7.91 -9.25
C TYR A 412 14.16 8.59 -8.71
N TYR A 413 14.46 8.38 -7.41
CA TYR A 413 15.54 9.04 -6.72
C TYR A 413 16.91 8.75 -7.36
N LYS A 414 17.65 9.80 -7.74
CA LYS A 414 18.95 9.70 -8.41
C LYS A 414 18.94 8.88 -9.71
N ASP A 415 17.81 8.79 -10.37
CA ASP A 415 17.66 8.09 -11.64
C ASP A 415 16.84 8.95 -12.61
N GLU A 416 17.50 9.93 -13.21
CA GLU A 416 16.89 10.88 -14.14
C GLU A 416 16.47 10.21 -15.44
N GLU A 417 17.21 9.19 -15.90
CA GLU A 417 16.90 8.45 -17.13
C GLU A 417 15.61 7.67 -16.97
N MET A 418 15.47 6.88 -15.91
CA MET A 418 14.24 6.16 -15.60
C MET A 418 13.06 7.11 -15.34
N THR A 419 13.31 8.26 -14.70
CA THR A 419 12.28 9.28 -14.49
C THR A 419 11.78 9.85 -15.82
N LYS A 420 12.70 10.17 -16.73
CA LYS A 420 12.36 10.66 -18.06
C LYS A 420 11.64 9.62 -18.90
N GLU A 421 12.05 8.36 -18.82
CA GLU A 421 11.35 7.25 -19.47
C GLU A 421 9.90 7.12 -18.97
N ALA A 422 9.69 7.22 -17.65
CA ALA A 422 8.39 7.05 -17.04
C ALA A 422 7.43 8.23 -17.24
N LEU A 423 7.93 9.49 -17.16
CA LEU A 423 7.11 10.70 -17.10
C LEU A 423 7.32 11.65 -18.29
N GLY A 424 8.39 11.48 -19.06
CA GLY A 424 8.84 12.44 -20.06
C GLY A 424 7.94 12.58 -21.29
N SER A 425 7.00 11.65 -21.50
CA SER A 425 5.98 11.74 -22.57
C SER A 425 4.76 12.59 -22.19
N GLY A 426 4.72 13.19 -20.99
CA GLY A 426 3.53 13.87 -20.47
C GLY A 426 2.42 12.91 -20.04
N SER A 427 2.74 11.63 -19.90
CA SER A 427 1.85 10.57 -19.40
C SER A 427 2.64 9.55 -18.57
N TYR A 428 1.94 8.83 -17.69
CA TYR A 428 2.49 7.73 -16.92
C TYR A 428 1.72 6.44 -17.18
N ASN A 429 2.38 5.45 -17.76
CA ASN A 429 1.82 4.13 -18.02
C ASN A 429 2.05 3.22 -16.80
N LEU A 430 0.97 2.75 -16.18
CA LEU A 430 1.01 1.88 -15.00
C LEU A 430 1.55 0.48 -15.30
N LYS A 431 1.56 0.07 -16.58
CA LYS A 431 1.82 -1.32 -17.03
C LYS A 431 0.81 -2.33 -16.46
N ASP A 432 -0.35 -1.87 -16.06
CA ASP A 432 -1.50 -2.68 -15.68
C ASP A 432 -2.55 -2.61 -16.79
N VAL A 433 -3.18 -3.74 -17.10
CA VAL A 433 -4.22 -3.88 -18.14
C VAL A 433 -5.57 -4.02 -17.49
N ALA A 434 -6.55 -3.28 -18.00
CA ALA A 434 -7.93 -3.34 -17.57
C ALA A 434 -8.88 -3.15 -18.77
N TRP A 435 -10.16 -3.41 -18.57
CA TRP A 435 -11.23 -3.01 -19.49
C TRP A 435 -12.33 -2.28 -18.73
N ARG A 436 -13.17 -1.55 -19.43
CA ARG A 436 -14.25 -0.73 -18.87
C ARG A 436 -15.60 -1.21 -19.39
N ASP A 437 -16.58 -1.38 -18.48
CA ASP A 437 -17.95 -1.69 -18.85
C ASP A 437 -18.76 -0.44 -19.27
N ASN A 438 -19.99 -0.67 -19.77
CA ASN A 438 -20.89 0.41 -20.18
C ASN A 438 -21.37 1.33 -19.04
N MET A 439 -21.17 0.91 -17.78
CA MET A 439 -21.48 1.71 -16.59
C MET A 439 -20.25 2.48 -16.07
N GLY A 440 -19.09 2.32 -16.72
CA GLY A 440 -17.84 2.98 -16.37
C GLY A 440 -17.02 2.28 -15.28
N TYR A 441 -17.39 1.08 -14.86
CA TYR A 441 -16.56 0.29 -13.96
C TYR A 441 -15.36 -0.31 -14.68
N HIS A 442 -14.24 -0.33 -14.00
CA HIS A 442 -12.99 -0.90 -14.50
C HIS A 442 -12.76 -2.30 -13.91
N TRP A 443 -12.29 -3.19 -14.75
CA TRP A 443 -12.05 -4.60 -14.43
C TRP A 443 -10.60 -4.95 -14.71
N PHE A 444 -9.91 -5.46 -13.70
CA PHE A 444 -8.50 -5.80 -13.81
C PHE A 444 -8.29 -7.08 -14.62
N VAL A 445 -7.37 -7.03 -15.57
CA VAL A 445 -6.95 -8.17 -16.38
C VAL A 445 -5.64 -8.77 -15.87
N GLY A 446 -4.65 -7.92 -15.66
CA GLY A 446 -3.32 -8.33 -15.20
C GLY A 446 -2.26 -7.27 -15.45
N ARG A 447 -1.02 -7.60 -15.10
CA ARG A 447 0.15 -6.81 -15.54
C ARG A 447 0.38 -7.07 -17.03
N HIS A 448 0.83 -6.06 -17.76
CA HIS A 448 1.15 -6.22 -19.20
C HIS A 448 2.06 -7.43 -19.46
N ASP A 449 3.08 -7.60 -18.61
CA ASP A 449 4.07 -8.69 -18.72
C ASP A 449 3.52 -10.07 -18.30
N ASP A 450 2.39 -10.12 -17.59
CA ASP A 450 1.77 -11.33 -17.07
C ASP A 450 0.58 -11.80 -17.92
N VAL A 451 0.04 -10.94 -18.80
CA VAL A 451 -1.05 -11.30 -19.73
C VAL A 451 -0.57 -12.36 -20.72
N ILE A 452 -1.26 -13.48 -20.76
CA ILE A 452 -0.89 -14.65 -21.56
C ILE A 452 -1.46 -14.52 -22.97
N LYS A 453 -0.60 -14.62 -23.98
CA LYS A 453 -1.00 -14.56 -25.40
C LYS A 453 -1.10 -15.97 -25.96
N CYS A 454 -2.28 -16.59 -25.87
CA CYS A 454 -2.52 -17.97 -26.29
C CYS A 454 -3.40 -18.03 -27.54
N SER A 455 -2.87 -18.49 -28.67
CA SER A 455 -3.63 -18.66 -29.93
C SER A 455 -4.41 -17.39 -30.35
N GLY A 456 -3.83 -16.22 -30.17
CA GLY A 456 -4.47 -14.93 -30.46
C GLY A 456 -5.38 -14.35 -29.37
N TYR A 457 -5.67 -15.12 -28.33
CA TYR A 457 -6.41 -14.63 -27.17
C TYR A 457 -5.45 -14.02 -26.15
N ARG A 458 -5.90 -12.94 -25.49
CA ARG A 458 -5.28 -12.38 -24.29
C ARG A 458 -5.99 -12.98 -23.07
N ILE A 459 -5.26 -13.58 -22.15
CA ILE A 459 -5.80 -14.22 -20.96
C ILE A 459 -5.17 -13.58 -19.75
N GLY A 460 -5.99 -12.94 -18.91
CA GLY A 460 -5.59 -12.36 -17.65
C GLY A 460 -5.34 -13.47 -16.61
N PRO A 461 -4.17 -13.48 -15.95
CA PRO A 461 -3.91 -14.44 -14.89
C PRO A 461 -4.96 -14.44 -13.79
N PHE A 462 -5.40 -13.26 -13.37
CA PHE A 462 -6.31 -13.07 -12.25
C PHE A 462 -7.64 -13.81 -12.41
N GLU A 463 -8.24 -13.77 -13.58
CA GLU A 463 -9.53 -14.45 -13.85
C GLU A 463 -9.40 -15.98 -13.68
N VAL A 464 -8.31 -16.55 -14.15
CA VAL A 464 -8.04 -17.99 -14.02
C VAL A 464 -7.68 -18.36 -12.58
N GLU A 465 -6.92 -17.52 -11.89
CA GLU A 465 -6.60 -17.69 -10.47
C GLU A 465 -7.87 -17.64 -9.61
N SER A 466 -8.76 -16.68 -9.89
CA SER A 466 -10.04 -16.56 -9.19
C SER A 466 -10.87 -17.84 -9.33
N ALA A 467 -11.01 -18.34 -10.54
CA ALA A 467 -11.73 -19.58 -10.79
C ALA A 467 -11.11 -20.79 -10.08
N LEU A 468 -9.78 -20.91 -10.07
CA LEU A 468 -9.10 -22.03 -9.39
C LEU A 468 -9.26 -21.98 -7.87
N VAL A 469 -9.21 -20.80 -7.27
CA VAL A 469 -9.32 -20.64 -5.80
C VAL A 469 -10.75 -20.97 -5.30
N GLU A 470 -11.77 -20.91 -6.15
CA GLU A 470 -13.12 -21.39 -5.84
C GLU A 470 -13.17 -22.91 -5.61
N HIS A 471 -12.19 -23.66 -6.13
CA HIS A 471 -12.16 -25.10 -5.95
C HIS A 471 -11.63 -25.48 -4.56
N PRO A 472 -12.32 -26.37 -3.79
CA PRO A 472 -11.97 -26.68 -2.40
C PRO A 472 -10.58 -27.31 -2.23
N ALA A 473 -10.01 -27.87 -3.28
CA ALA A 473 -8.64 -28.40 -3.26
C ALA A 473 -7.54 -27.34 -3.35
N VAL A 474 -7.87 -26.07 -3.65
CA VAL A 474 -6.88 -25.02 -3.93
C VAL A 474 -6.82 -24.00 -2.80
N VAL A 475 -5.65 -23.88 -2.16
CA VAL A 475 -5.39 -22.82 -1.16
C VAL A 475 -5.00 -21.53 -1.86
N GLU A 476 -4.04 -21.63 -2.77
CA GLU A 476 -3.56 -20.51 -3.59
C GLU A 476 -2.97 -21.06 -4.89
N CYS A 477 -2.94 -20.20 -5.92
CA CYS A 477 -2.32 -20.57 -7.18
C CYS A 477 -1.68 -19.34 -7.84
N ALA A 478 -0.76 -19.64 -8.77
CA ALA A 478 -0.17 -18.66 -9.66
C ALA A 478 -0.42 -19.09 -11.10
N ILE A 479 -0.94 -18.16 -11.90
CA ILE A 479 -1.12 -18.37 -13.32
C ILE A 479 -0.02 -17.64 -14.08
N THR A 480 0.67 -18.38 -14.95
CA THR A 480 1.78 -17.88 -15.77
C THR A 480 1.67 -18.38 -17.21
N ALA A 481 2.34 -17.68 -18.13
CA ALA A 481 2.56 -18.15 -19.48
C ALA A 481 3.64 -19.23 -19.48
N ALA A 482 3.37 -20.38 -20.13
CA ALA A 482 4.38 -21.36 -20.50
C ALA A 482 4.55 -21.40 -22.03
N PRO A 483 5.77 -21.54 -22.56
CA PRO A 483 6.00 -21.64 -24.01
C PRO A 483 5.28 -22.84 -24.62
N ASP A 484 4.70 -22.66 -25.81
CA ASP A 484 4.07 -23.75 -26.58
C ASP A 484 4.41 -23.55 -28.08
N PRO A 485 4.95 -24.57 -28.76
CA PRO A 485 5.43 -24.44 -30.16
C PRO A 485 4.31 -24.18 -31.18
N ILE A 486 3.07 -24.49 -30.86
CA ILE A 486 1.92 -24.32 -31.76
C ILE A 486 1.14 -23.05 -31.42
N ARG A 487 0.98 -22.75 -30.12
CA ARG A 487 0.12 -21.66 -29.63
C ARG A 487 0.90 -20.41 -29.22
N GLY A 488 2.23 -20.45 -29.30
CA GLY A 488 3.12 -19.43 -28.76
C GLY A 488 3.23 -19.55 -27.22
N GLN A 489 2.12 -19.40 -26.54
CA GLN A 489 2.01 -19.57 -25.08
C GLN A 489 0.76 -20.38 -24.72
N VAL A 490 0.82 -21.07 -23.57
CA VAL A 490 -0.33 -21.70 -22.93
C VAL A 490 -0.41 -21.29 -21.47
N VAL A 491 -1.61 -21.40 -20.92
CA VAL A 491 -1.87 -21.13 -19.51
C VAL A 491 -1.29 -22.26 -18.67
N LYS A 492 -0.41 -21.92 -17.73
CA LYS A 492 0.11 -22.81 -16.68
C LYS A 492 -0.41 -22.37 -15.33
N ALA A 493 -0.87 -23.31 -14.52
CA ALA A 493 -1.23 -23.12 -13.11
C ALA A 493 -0.20 -23.80 -12.21
N THR A 494 0.41 -23.04 -11.32
CA THR A 494 1.21 -23.55 -10.19
C THR A 494 0.34 -23.46 -8.95
N VAL A 495 0.01 -24.59 -8.34
CA VAL A 495 -1.06 -24.73 -7.35
C VAL A 495 -0.55 -25.25 -6.02
N VAL A 496 -0.95 -24.61 -4.92
CA VAL A 496 -0.79 -25.09 -3.55
C VAL A 496 -2.09 -25.75 -3.11
N LEU A 497 -2.02 -27.02 -2.73
CA LEU A 497 -3.20 -27.79 -2.35
C LEU A 497 -3.64 -27.54 -0.92
N ALA A 498 -4.95 -27.64 -0.71
CA ALA A 498 -5.55 -27.66 0.62
C ALA A 498 -5.21 -28.95 1.37
N LYS A 499 -5.20 -28.85 2.69
CA LYS A 499 -4.91 -30.01 3.56
C LYS A 499 -5.92 -31.13 3.30
N GLY A 500 -5.42 -32.34 3.04
CA GLY A 500 -6.23 -33.52 2.74
C GLY A 500 -6.36 -33.84 1.25
N TYR A 501 -5.85 -32.99 0.37
CA TYR A 501 -5.72 -33.29 -1.06
C TYR A 501 -4.29 -33.71 -1.41
N THR A 502 -4.17 -34.56 -2.40
CA THR A 502 -2.88 -35.06 -2.91
C THR A 502 -2.78 -34.87 -4.42
N PRO A 503 -1.60 -34.55 -4.96
CA PRO A 503 -1.39 -34.45 -6.41
C PRO A 503 -1.82 -35.72 -7.15
N SER A 504 -2.63 -35.57 -8.20
CA SER A 504 -2.97 -36.68 -9.10
C SER A 504 -3.41 -36.17 -10.48
N ASP A 505 -3.37 -37.03 -11.49
CA ASP A 505 -3.85 -36.72 -12.85
C ASP A 505 -5.37 -36.48 -12.89
N GLU A 506 -6.11 -37.13 -12.01
CA GLU A 506 -7.56 -36.94 -11.83
C GLU A 506 -7.85 -35.54 -11.33
N LEU A 507 -7.12 -35.07 -10.30
CA LEU A 507 -7.27 -33.73 -9.75
C LEU A 507 -6.88 -32.65 -10.78
N ILE A 508 -5.83 -32.88 -11.59
CA ILE A 508 -5.49 -31.97 -12.70
C ILE A 508 -6.67 -31.81 -13.65
N LYS A 509 -7.31 -32.91 -14.07
CA LYS A 509 -8.48 -32.86 -14.97
C LYS A 509 -9.67 -32.21 -14.33
N GLU A 510 -9.88 -32.41 -13.04
CA GLU A 510 -10.94 -31.80 -12.24
C GLU A 510 -10.76 -30.26 -12.21
N LEU A 511 -9.58 -29.76 -11.87
CA LEU A 511 -9.24 -28.34 -11.85
C LEU A 511 -9.37 -27.71 -13.25
N GLN A 512 -8.86 -28.37 -14.28
CA GLN A 512 -9.02 -27.91 -15.67
C GLN A 512 -10.49 -27.79 -16.08
N ASN A 513 -11.31 -28.79 -15.72
CA ASN A 513 -12.75 -28.77 -16.03
C ASN A 513 -13.50 -27.74 -15.20
N HIS A 514 -13.08 -27.51 -13.96
CA HIS A 514 -13.63 -26.45 -13.11
C HIS A 514 -13.44 -25.08 -13.77
N VAL A 515 -12.21 -24.75 -14.18
CA VAL A 515 -11.91 -23.49 -14.87
C VAL A 515 -12.69 -23.35 -16.19
N LYS A 516 -12.81 -24.43 -16.98
CA LYS A 516 -13.62 -24.41 -18.22
C LYS A 516 -15.09 -24.09 -18.00
N LYS A 517 -15.63 -24.45 -16.83
CA LYS A 517 -17.03 -24.17 -16.47
C LYS A 517 -17.21 -22.78 -15.89
N ALA A 518 -16.24 -22.33 -15.07
CA ALA A 518 -16.29 -21.05 -14.40
C ALA A 518 -15.93 -19.87 -15.32
N THR A 519 -15.12 -20.13 -16.38
CA THR A 519 -14.63 -19.10 -17.32
C THR A 519 -14.88 -19.54 -18.79
N ALA A 520 -14.31 -18.79 -19.74
CA ALA A 520 -14.35 -19.22 -21.13
C ALA A 520 -13.45 -20.46 -21.36
N PRO A 521 -13.90 -21.46 -22.16
CA PRO A 521 -13.18 -22.74 -22.31
C PRO A 521 -11.72 -22.64 -22.76
N TYR A 522 -11.32 -21.58 -23.47
CA TYR A 522 -9.94 -21.40 -23.91
C TYR A 522 -8.99 -20.95 -22.81
N LYS A 523 -9.50 -20.50 -21.65
CA LYS A 523 -8.73 -19.96 -20.51
C LYS A 523 -8.20 -21.02 -19.56
N TYR A 524 -8.64 -22.28 -19.66
CA TYR A 524 -8.22 -23.32 -18.73
C TYR A 524 -6.70 -23.57 -18.77
N PRO A 525 -6.08 -23.86 -17.62
CA PRO A 525 -4.65 -24.18 -17.57
C PRO A 525 -4.37 -25.51 -18.26
N ARG A 526 -3.51 -25.48 -19.30
CA ARG A 526 -3.09 -26.71 -19.99
C ARG A 526 -2.04 -27.48 -19.21
N ILE A 527 -1.28 -26.76 -18.40
CA ILE A 527 -0.26 -27.31 -17.50
C ILE A 527 -0.70 -26.98 -16.08
N VAL A 528 -0.71 -27.99 -15.21
CA VAL A 528 -0.95 -27.82 -13.76
C VAL A 528 0.22 -28.45 -13.03
N GLU A 529 0.91 -27.69 -12.22
CA GLU A 529 2.03 -28.12 -11.36
C GLU A 529 1.63 -27.90 -9.91
N PHE A 530 1.81 -28.92 -9.06
CA PHE A 530 1.55 -28.80 -7.63
C PHE A 530 2.86 -28.52 -6.89
N VAL A 531 2.81 -27.57 -5.95
CA VAL A 531 3.96 -27.14 -5.14
C VAL A 531 3.54 -26.99 -3.68
N ASP A 532 4.51 -27.04 -2.78
CA ASP A 532 4.26 -26.84 -1.35
C ASP A 532 4.01 -25.35 -1.03
N GLU A 533 4.71 -24.45 -1.73
CA GLU A 533 4.56 -23.00 -1.58
C GLU A 533 4.87 -22.25 -2.89
N LEU A 534 4.27 -21.08 -3.05
CA LEU A 534 4.56 -20.17 -4.18
C LEU A 534 5.70 -19.21 -3.83
N PRO A 535 6.58 -18.86 -4.78
CA PRO A 535 7.59 -17.84 -4.57
C PRO A 535 6.92 -16.47 -4.42
N LYS A 536 7.23 -15.77 -3.31
CA LYS A 536 6.63 -14.49 -2.97
C LYS A 536 7.69 -13.42 -2.75
N THR A 537 7.32 -12.18 -3.01
CA THR A 537 8.09 -11.00 -2.60
C THR A 537 8.00 -10.84 -1.08
N LEU A 538 8.86 -10.00 -0.51
CA LEU A 538 8.76 -9.61 0.90
C LEU A 538 7.37 -9.06 1.29
N GLY A 539 6.62 -8.53 0.34
CA GLY A 539 5.24 -8.04 0.51
C GLY A 539 4.14 -9.07 0.33
N GLY A 540 4.49 -10.35 0.17
CA GLY A 540 3.53 -11.44 -0.04
C GLY A 540 3.01 -11.58 -1.47
N LYS A 541 3.42 -10.73 -2.42
CA LYS A 541 3.01 -10.83 -3.84
C LYS A 541 3.73 -11.98 -4.53
N ILE A 542 3.01 -12.74 -5.34
CA ILE A 542 3.56 -13.85 -6.13
C ILE A 542 4.58 -13.33 -7.14
N LYS A 543 5.76 -13.96 -7.17
CA LYS A 543 6.83 -13.66 -8.13
C LYS A 543 6.64 -14.43 -9.43
N ARG A 544 5.65 -14.07 -10.26
CA ARG A 544 5.36 -14.76 -11.52
C ARG A 544 6.55 -14.81 -12.49
N ALA A 545 7.36 -13.75 -12.51
CA ALA A 545 8.58 -13.72 -13.31
C ALA A 545 9.57 -14.82 -12.91
N GLN A 546 9.69 -15.14 -11.61
CA GLN A 546 10.53 -16.23 -11.14
C GLN A 546 10.00 -17.57 -11.64
N ILE A 547 8.69 -17.82 -11.53
CA ILE A 547 8.05 -19.05 -12.02
C ILE A 547 8.29 -19.20 -13.54
N ARG A 548 8.09 -18.13 -14.33
CA ARG A 548 8.35 -18.17 -15.78
C ARG A 548 9.81 -18.46 -16.13
N ASN A 549 10.77 -17.91 -15.38
CA ASN A 549 12.19 -18.13 -15.62
C ASN A 549 12.59 -19.56 -15.28
N GLU A 550 12.07 -20.14 -14.21
CA GLU A 550 12.28 -21.56 -13.85
C GLU A 550 11.71 -22.49 -14.91
N ASP A 551 10.54 -22.16 -15.49
CA ASP A 551 9.95 -22.93 -16.58
C ASP A 551 10.75 -22.83 -17.90
N ALA A 552 11.32 -21.68 -18.20
CA ALA A 552 12.15 -21.49 -19.40
C ALA A 552 13.49 -22.25 -19.32
N THR A 553 13.91 -22.68 -18.12
CA THR A 553 15.14 -23.45 -17.89
C THR A 553 14.90 -24.95 -17.80
N LYS A 554 13.64 -25.42 -17.70
CA LYS A 554 13.22 -26.82 -17.78
C LYS A 554 13.04 -27.26 -19.23
#